data_bcd8cf11add661b5cda0057ea0827e39
#
_entry.id   bcd8cf11add661b5cda0057ea0827e39
#
_cell.length_a   1.000
_cell.length_b   1.000
_cell.length_c   1.000
_cell.angle_alpha   90.00
_cell.angle_beta   90.00
_cell.angle_gamma   90.00
#
_symmetry.space_group_name_H-M   'P 1'
#
loop_
_entity.id
_entity.type
_entity.pdbx_description
1 polymer ?
#
loop_
_entity_poly.entity_id
_entity_poly.type
_entity_poly.pdbx_seq_one_letter_code
_entity_poly.pdbx_strand_id
1 'polypeptide(L)'
;YFWSLDIPVVEGFGMSETTGISTMCVFPQKVRLGTVGFGICDNMIKISEEQEILLRGRHIMMGYLNNEEKTREAFDDQGYLKTGDMGSLRPSPDGKVDLLTITGRIKELVITAGGENVAPVPIEDKIKFACPLISNVMLIGDKRKFLSILVTLRSVINPDTLIPTNDIDPTCRQVLSKAGVSSMNVKEVSKEESVKQLIQGAVDSYNRF
;
A
#
# COMPACT_ATOMS: atom_id res chain seq x y z
N TYR A 1 -13.47 -10.52 7.16
CA TYR A 1 -14.13 -10.38 8.46
C TYR A 1 -15.48 -9.68 8.34
N PHE A 2 -15.55 -8.42 7.89
CA PHE A 2 -16.83 -7.68 7.80
C PHE A 2 -17.86 -8.37 6.89
N TRP A 3 -17.41 -8.92 5.78
CA TRP A 3 -18.27 -9.67 4.87
C TRP A 3 -18.91 -10.92 5.49
N SER A 4 -18.20 -11.60 6.40
CA SER A 4 -18.77 -12.74 7.14
C SER A 4 -19.82 -12.34 8.20
N LEU A 5 -19.97 -11.05 8.42
CA LEU A 5 -20.99 -10.45 9.29
C LEU A 5 -22.11 -9.75 8.50
N ASP A 6 -22.21 -10.02 7.19
CA ASP A 6 -23.13 -9.34 6.26
C ASP A 6 -22.99 -7.82 6.21
N ILE A 7 -21.78 -7.32 6.54
CA ILE A 7 -21.44 -5.90 6.43
C ILE A 7 -20.61 -5.73 5.15
N PRO A 8 -21.19 -5.20 4.06
CA PRO A 8 -20.48 -5.00 2.79
C PRO A 8 -19.51 -3.81 2.92
N VAL A 9 -18.23 -4.09 3.12
CA VAL A 9 -17.17 -3.08 3.03
C VAL A 9 -16.60 -3.15 1.62
N VAL A 10 -16.61 -2.05 0.91
CA VAL A 10 -16.10 -1.92 -0.47
C VAL A 10 -14.98 -0.90 -0.52
N GLU A 11 -14.02 -1.15 -1.42
CA GLU A 11 -12.91 -0.25 -1.64
C GLU A 11 -13.22 0.72 -2.77
N GLY A 12 -12.66 1.93 -2.69
CA GLY A 12 -12.76 2.94 -3.71
C GLY A 12 -11.50 3.80 -3.74
N PHE A 13 -11.27 4.47 -4.85
CA PHE A 13 -10.14 5.36 -5.07
C PHE A 13 -10.63 6.73 -5.54
N GLY A 14 -10.01 7.77 -5.02
CA GLY A 14 -10.26 9.16 -5.41
C GLY A 14 -9.39 10.10 -4.61
N MET A 15 -9.41 11.37 -4.99
CA MET A 15 -8.59 12.42 -4.42
C MET A 15 -9.38 13.74 -4.42
N SER A 16 -8.84 14.81 -3.83
CA SER A 16 -9.50 16.12 -3.80
C SER A 16 -9.72 16.67 -5.21
N GLU A 17 -8.77 16.46 -6.10
CA GLU A 17 -8.78 16.86 -7.49
C GLU A 17 -9.84 16.14 -8.33
N THR A 18 -10.40 15.05 -7.81
CA THR A 18 -11.50 14.28 -8.44
C THR A 18 -12.83 14.47 -7.72
N THR A 19 -12.96 15.47 -6.86
CA THR A 19 -14.20 15.78 -6.11
C THR A 19 -14.67 14.62 -5.23
N GLY A 20 -13.79 13.64 -4.94
CA GLY A 20 -14.07 12.43 -4.18
C GLY A 20 -13.76 11.15 -4.96
N ILE A 21 -14.68 10.19 -4.94
CA ILE A 21 -14.47 8.85 -5.49
C ILE A 21 -14.50 8.83 -7.01
N SER A 22 -13.45 8.31 -7.64
CA SER A 22 -13.35 8.08 -9.09
C SER A 22 -13.62 6.63 -9.48
N THR A 23 -13.21 5.69 -8.62
CA THR A 23 -13.50 4.27 -8.81
C THR A 23 -14.08 3.67 -7.55
N MET A 24 -14.90 2.65 -7.69
CA MET A 24 -15.49 1.94 -6.56
C MET A 24 -15.81 0.49 -6.93
N CYS A 25 -15.61 -0.41 -5.98
CA CYS A 25 -16.17 -1.75 -6.04
C CYS A 25 -17.68 -1.69 -5.83
N VAL A 26 -18.46 -2.34 -6.67
CA VAL A 26 -19.92 -2.41 -6.53
C VAL A 26 -20.34 -3.84 -6.22
N PHE A 27 -20.95 -3.99 -5.04
CA PHE A 27 -21.46 -5.27 -4.54
C PHE A 27 -22.69 -5.75 -5.32
N PRO A 28 -22.90 -7.07 -5.48
CA PRO A 28 -21.95 -8.16 -5.17
C PRO A 28 -21.09 -8.59 -6.38
N GLN A 29 -21.44 -8.18 -7.62
CA GLN A 29 -20.94 -8.82 -8.82
C GLN A 29 -19.56 -8.34 -9.30
N LYS A 30 -19.12 -7.17 -8.84
CA LYS A 30 -17.91 -6.49 -9.33
C LYS A 30 -16.92 -6.19 -8.22
N VAL A 31 -16.90 -7.01 -7.18
CA VAL A 31 -15.91 -6.91 -6.10
C VAL A 31 -14.80 -7.92 -6.34
N ARG A 32 -13.58 -7.44 -6.38
CA ARG A 32 -12.37 -8.27 -6.38
C ARG A 32 -11.44 -7.71 -5.33
N LEU A 33 -11.07 -8.53 -4.36
CA LEU A 33 -10.14 -8.15 -3.30
C LEU A 33 -8.81 -7.68 -3.90
N GLY A 34 -8.25 -6.61 -3.34
CA GLY A 34 -7.02 -5.97 -3.81
C GLY A 34 -7.23 -5.08 -5.04
N THR A 35 -8.49 -4.74 -5.37
CA THR A 35 -8.81 -3.72 -6.37
C THR A 35 -9.66 -2.62 -5.76
N VAL A 36 -9.54 -1.42 -6.30
CA VAL A 36 -10.37 -0.26 -5.94
C VAL A 36 -11.56 -0.08 -6.88
N GLY A 37 -11.92 -1.15 -7.59
CA GLY A 37 -13.10 -1.20 -8.45
C GLY A 37 -12.88 -0.60 -9.83
N PHE A 38 -13.97 -0.22 -10.48
CA PHE A 38 -14.00 0.34 -11.82
C PHE A 38 -14.46 1.81 -11.79
N GLY A 39 -14.20 2.53 -12.89
CA GLY A 39 -14.61 3.92 -13.05
C GLY A 39 -16.11 4.12 -12.89
N ILE A 40 -16.50 5.07 -12.06
CA ILE A 40 -17.90 5.47 -11.86
C ILE A 40 -18.20 6.78 -12.60
N CYS A 41 -19.48 7.08 -12.86
CA CYS A 41 -19.92 8.35 -13.47
C CYS A 41 -19.28 8.65 -14.84
N ASP A 42 -19.18 7.64 -15.70
CA ASP A 42 -18.57 7.75 -17.05
C ASP A 42 -17.12 8.24 -17.04
N ASN A 43 -16.42 7.90 -16.00
CA ASN A 43 -15.03 8.23 -15.76
C ASN A 43 -14.12 7.39 -16.67
N MET A 44 -13.23 8.05 -17.40
CA MET A 44 -12.21 7.36 -18.20
C MET A 44 -10.94 7.19 -17.39
N ILE A 45 -10.46 5.96 -17.33
CA ILE A 45 -9.22 5.56 -16.67
C ILE A 45 -8.23 5.09 -17.70
N LYS A 46 -7.02 5.60 -17.65
CA LYS A 46 -5.90 5.17 -18.50
C LYS A 46 -4.68 4.93 -17.62
N ILE A 47 -3.86 3.98 -18.00
CA ILE A 47 -2.55 3.76 -17.37
C ILE A 47 -1.48 4.25 -18.35
N SER A 48 -0.58 5.11 -17.89
CA SER A 48 0.54 5.61 -18.70
C SER A 48 1.60 4.51 -18.91
N GLU A 49 2.61 4.81 -19.73
CA GLU A 49 3.77 3.92 -19.94
C GLU A 49 4.57 3.73 -18.63
N GLU A 50 4.62 4.76 -17.78
CA GLU A 50 5.23 4.74 -16.46
C GLU A 50 4.33 4.14 -15.37
N GLN A 51 3.21 3.53 -15.76
CA GLN A 51 2.21 2.94 -14.87
C GLN A 51 1.44 3.95 -14.01
N GLU A 52 1.46 5.25 -14.34
CA GLU A 52 0.65 6.25 -13.65
C GLU A 52 -0.83 6.11 -14.01
N ILE A 53 -1.68 6.23 -13.00
CA ILE A 53 -3.13 6.27 -13.16
C ILE A 53 -3.52 7.67 -13.66
N LEU A 54 -4.14 7.71 -14.82
CA LEU A 54 -4.63 8.93 -15.46
C LEU A 54 -6.15 8.92 -15.49
N LEU A 55 -6.78 10.01 -15.06
CA LEU A 55 -8.24 10.12 -14.94
C LEU A 55 -8.79 11.26 -15.79
N ARG A 56 -9.91 11.03 -16.45
CA ARG A 56 -10.65 12.06 -17.17
C ARG A 56 -12.14 11.89 -16.98
N GLY A 57 -12.86 12.98 -16.72
CA GLY A 57 -14.29 12.95 -16.50
C GLY A 57 -14.81 14.27 -15.96
N ARG A 58 -16.13 14.37 -15.80
CA ARG A 58 -16.80 15.60 -15.33
C ARG A 58 -16.57 15.91 -13.84
N HIS A 59 -16.04 14.97 -13.10
CA HIS A 59 -15.72 15.06 -11.66
C HIS A 59 -14.30 15.61 -11.40
N ILE A 60 -13.52 15.81 -12.46
CA ILE A 60 -12.16 16.34 -12.34
C ILE A 60 -12.20 17.84 -12.12
N MET A 61 -11.34 18.36 -11.26
CA MET A 61 -11.18 19.78 -10.98
C MET A 61 -10.88 20.59 -12.26
N MET A 62 -11.23 21.85 -12.27
CA MET A 62 -10.83 22.77 -13.34
C MET A 62 -9.37 23.23 -13.21
N GLY A 63 -8.80 23.19 -12.01
CA GLY A 63 -7.43 23.60 -11.72
C GLY A 63 -7.23 24.03 -10.28
N TYR A 64 -5.98 24.36 -9.94
CA TYR A 64 -5.60 24.93 -8.65
C TYR A 64 -5.81 26.43 -8.62
N LEU A 65 -6.43 26.93 -7.56
CA LEU A 65 -6.72 28.34 -7.38
C LEU A 65 -5.43 29.19 -7.44
N ASN A 66 -5.41 30.18 -8.31
CA ASN A 66 -4.28 31.11 -8.53
C ASN A 66 -2.92 30.41 -8.79
N ASN A 67 -2.95 29.22 -9.38
CA ASN A 67 -1.73 28.47 -9.70
C ASN A 67 -1.86 27.77 -11.06
N GLU A 68 -1.70 28.54 -12.13
CA GLU A 68 -1.81 28.06 -13.50
C GLU A 68 -0.69 27.08 -13.87
N GLU A 69 0.51 27.28 -13.33
CA GLU A 69 1.65 26.41 -13.58
C GLU A 69 1.37 24.99 -13.06
N LYS A 70 1.01 24.85 -11.78
CA LYS A 70 0.64 23.54 -11.21
C LYS A 70 -0.61 22.96 -11.86
N THR A 71 -1.55 23.78 -12.29
CA THR A 71 -2.72 23.31 -13.04
C THR A 71 -2.28 22.66 -14.35
N ARG A 72 -1.39 23.30 -15.09
CA ARG A 72 -0.88 22.78 -16.37
C ARG A 72 -0.07 21.49 -16.17
N GLU A 73 0.75 21.43 -15.13
CA GLU A 73 1.52 20.24 -14.76
C GLU A 73 0.65 19.04 -14.37
N ALA A 74 -0.54 19.32 -13.78
CA ALA A 74 -1.45 18.28 -13.32
C ALA A 74 -2.18 17.53 -14.44
N PHE A 75 -2.18 18.03 -15.65
CA PHE A 75 -2.84 17.40 -16.79
C PHE A 75 -1.83 16.98 -17.87
N ASP A 76 -2.18 15.92 -18.59
CA ASP A 76 -1.48 15.55 -19.81
C ASP A 76 -2.01 16.32 -21.03
N ASP A 77 -1.37 16.15 -22.18
CA ASP A 77 -1.75 16.82 -23.43
C ASP A 77 -3.13 16.38 -23.97
N GLN A 78 -3.68 15.27 -23.46
CA GLN A 78 -5.00 14.75 -23.80
C GLN A 78 -6.08 15.18 -22.81
N GLY A 79 -5.72 15.95 -21.78
CA GLY A 79 -6.61 16.44 -20.74
C GLY A 79 -6.95 15.41 -19.67
N TYR A 80 -6.11 14.42 -19.46
CA TYR A 80 -6.21 13.52 -18.32
C TYR A 80 -5.48 14.10 -17.12
N LEU A 81 -6.10 14.04 -15.96
CA LEU A 81 -5.47 14.36 -14.67
C LEU A 81 -4.44 13.28 -14.33
N LYS A 82 -3.22 13.69 -14.05
CA LYS A 82 -2.15 12.86 -13.50
C LYS A 82 -2.36 12.72 -12.00
N THR A 83 -2.58 11.51 -11.52
CA THR A 83 -2.91 11.30 -10.10
C THR A 83 -1.66 11.25 -9.20
N GLY A 84 -0.50 10.96 -9.76
CA GLY A 84 0.71 10.66 -9.01
C GLY A 84 0.69 9.27 -8.36
N ASP A 85 -0.39 8.51 -8.54
CA ASP A 85 -0.52 7.14 -8.07
C ASP A 85 -0.28 6.16 -9.23
N MET A 86 0.33 5.03 -8.94
CA MET A 86 0.61 3.97 -9.90
C MET A 86 -0.43 2.87 -9.80
N GLY A 87 -0.73 2.23 -10.93
CA GLY A 87 -1.69 1.16 -10.94
C GLY A 87 -1.72 0.32 -12.21
N SER A 88 -2.62 -0.64 -12.21
CA SER A 88 -2.89 -1.50 -13.35
C SER A 88 -4.37 -1.77 -13.50
N LEU A 89 -4.81 -2.00 -14.73
CA LEU A 89 -6.17 -2.40 -15.05
C LEU A 89 -6.20 -3.91 -15.29
N ARG A 90 -7.22 -4.57 -14.78
CA ARG A 90 -7.47 -6.01 -14.98
C ARG A 90 -8.95 -6.24 -15.26
N PRO A 91 -9.30 -7.16 -16.16
CA PRO A 91 -10.69 -7.49 -16.41
C PRO A 91 -11.43 -7.94 -15.16
N SER A 92 -12.67 -7.50 -15.01
CA SER A 92 -13.58 -8.03 -13.99
C SER A 92 -13.84 -9.52 -14.21
N PRO A 93 -14.34 -10.28 -13.23
CA PRO A 93 -14.66 -11.70 -13.39
C PRO A 93 -15.64 -12.00 -14.52
N ASP A 94 -16.53 -11.06 -14.83
CA ASP A 94 -17.50 -11.15 -15.93
C ASP A 94 -16.98 -10.56 -17.26
N GLY A 95 -15.76 -10.04 -17.29
CA GLY A 95 -15.11 -9.46 -18.45
C GLY A 95 -15.74 -8.17 -19.00
N LYS A 96 -16.68 -7.56 -18.26
CA LYS A 96 -17.44 -6.40 -18.75
C LYS A 96 -16.81 -5.04 -18.44
N VAL A 97 -15.96 -4.98 -17.44
CA VAL A 97 -15.28 -3.76 -17.02
C VAL A 97 -13.85 -4.07 -16.59
N ASP A 98 -12.99 -3.08 -16.63
CA ASP A 98 -11.66 -3.17 -16.07
C ASP A 98 -11.67 -2.66 -14.62
N LEU A 99 -11.05 -3.42 -13.72
CA LEU A 99 -10.88 -3.11 -12.32
C LEU A 99 -9.49 -2.51 -12.10
N LEU A 100 -9.45 -1.38 -11.41
CA LEU A 100 -8.22 -0.69 -11.05
C LEU A 100 -7.59 -1.33 -9.81
N THR A 101 -6.29 -1.59 -9.88
CA THR A 101 -5.44 -1.96 -8.74
C THR A 101 -4.41 -0.87 -8.54
N ILE A 102 -4.27 -0.33 -7.33
CA ILE A 102 -3.21 0.61 -6.98
C ILE A 102 -1.97 -0.19 -6.59
N THR A 103 -0.82 0.19 -7.13
CA THR A 103 0.47 -0.49 -6.88
C THR A 103 1.46 0.36 -6.10
N GLY A 104 1.22 1.68 -5.98
CA GLY A 104 2.08 2.58 -5.23
C GLY A 104 1.87 4.04 -5.60
N ARG A 105 2.83 4.87 -5.22
CA ARG A 105 2.89 6.29 -5.59
C ARG A 105 4.19 6.62 -6.29
N ILE A 106 4.13 7.44 -7.32
CA ILE A 106 5.32 7.84 -8.10
C ILE A 106 6.37 8.52 -7.19
N LYS A 107 5.92 9.41 -6.29
CA LYS A 107 6.82 10.14 -5.37
C LYS A 107 7.43 9.26 -4.27
N GLU A 108 6.87 8.08 -4.04
CA GLU A 108 7.34 7.13 -3.03
C GLU A 108 8.22 6.03 -3.63
N LEU A 109 8.43 6.04 -4.95
CA LEU A 109 9.32 5.08 -5.59
C LEU A 109 10.74 5.21 -5.05
N VAL A 110 11.31 4.08 -4.71
CA VAL A 110 12.74 3.94 -4.39
C VAL A 110 13.48 3.70 -5.70
N ILE A 111 14.36 4.63 -6.08
CA ILE A 111 15.17 4.51 -7.27
C ILE A 111 16.56 4.00 -6.86
N THR A 112 16.86 2.75 -7.19
CA THR A 112 18.15 2.15 -6.85
C THR A 112 19.32 2.82 -7.60
N ALA A 113 20.56 2.58 -7.16
CA ALA A 113 21.75 3.07 -7.88
C ALA A 113 21.87 2.52 -9.31
N GLY A 114 21.20 1.41 -9.60
CA GLY A 114 21.10 0.81 -10.95
C GLY A 114 20.01 1.45 -11.82
N GLY A 115 19.23 2.40 -11.29
CA GLY A 115 18.14 3.06 -12.02
C GLY A 115 16.82 2.26 -12.00
N GLU A 116 16.71 1.21 -11.19
CA GLU A 116 15.48 0.45 -11.06
C GLU A 116 14.47 1.18 -10.16
N ASN A 117 13.25 1.31 -10.65
CA ASN A 117 12.11 1.86 -9.90
C ASN A 117 11.43 0.75 -9.08
N VAL A 118 11.47 0.89 -7.78
CA VAL A 118 10.89 -0.09 -6.85
C VAL A 118 9.76 0.56 -6.04
N ALA A 119 8.56 -0.01 -6.14
CA ALA A 119 7.44 0.40 -5.30
C ALA A 119 7.60 -0.23 -3.90
N PRO A 120 7.77 0.57 -2.82
CA PRO A 120 8.06 0.03 -1.49
C PRO A 120 6.86 -0.70 -0.86
N VAL A 121 5.67 -0.15 -0.97
CA VAL A 121 4.47 -0.61 -0.27
C VAL A 121 4.15 -2.10 -0.50
N PRO A 122 4.13 -2.63 -1.74
CA PRO A 122 3.87 -4.05 -1.96
C PRO A 122 4.90 -4.99 -1.29
N ILE A 123 6.15 -4.54 -1.18
CA ILE A 123 7.24 -5.29 -0.53
C ILE A 123 7.05 -5.26 0.98
N GLU A 124 6.81 -4.08 1.53
CA GLU A 124 6.60 -3.84 2.96
C GLU A 124 5.40 -4.64 3.48
N ASP A 125 4.28 -4.62 2.76
CA ASP A 125 3.06 -5.35 3.11
C ASP A 125 3.26 -6.85 3.09
N LYS A 126 3.96 -7.40 2.09
CA LYS A 126 4.24 -8.84 2.03
C LYS A 126 5.13 -9.30 3.19
N ILE A 127 6.18 -8.54 3.51
CA ILE A 127 7.08 -8.85 4.63
C ILE A 127 6.31 -8.76 5.96
N LYS A 128 5.49 -7.73 6.15
CA LYS A 128 4.65 -7.55 7.32
C LYS A 128 3.64 -8.70 7.48
N PHE A 129 3.03 -9.15 6.40
CA PHE A 129 2.11 -10.27 6.41
C PHE A 129 2.79 -11.60 6.75
N ALA A 130 4.04 -11.80 6.28
CA ALA A 130 4.79 -13.02 6.50
C ALA A 130 5.26 -13.20 7.96
N CYS A 131 5.40 -12.13 8.74
CA CYS A 131 5.85 -12.19 10.13
C CYS A 131 4.93 -11.39 11.07
N PRO A 132 4.10 -12.07 11.90
CA PRO A 132 3.17 -11.40 12.82
C PRO A 132 3.83 -10.54 13.90
N LEU A 133 5.13 -10.72 14.18
CA LEU A 133 5.90 -9.88 15.11
C LEU A 133 6.11 -8.47 14.59
N ILE A 134 5.98 -8.27 13.29
CA ILE A 134 6.26 -6.99 12.64
C ILE A 134 5.02 -6.07 12.76
N SER A 135 5.25 -4.87 13.25
CA SER A 135 4.26 -3.79 13.23
C SER A 135 4.35 -2.97 11.94
N ASN A 136 5.54 -2.43 11.66
CA ASN A 136 5.79 -1.65 10.46
C ASN A 136 7.09 -2.09 9.80
N VAL A 137 7.11 -1.94 8.49
CA VAL A 137 8.31 -2.10 7.64
C VAL A 137 8.49 -0.80 6.87
N MET A 138 9.72 -0.39 6.69
CA MET A 138 10.10 0.72 5.82
C MET A 138 11.24 0.26 4.92
N LEU A 139 11.01 0.28 3.62
CA LEU A 139 12.02 -0.04 2.63
C LEU A 139 12.96 1.15 2.43
N ILE A 140 14.26 0.89 2.43
CA ILE A 140 15.32 1.88 2.22
C ILE A 140 16.20 1.39 1.09
N GLY A 141 16.47 2.23 0.11
CA GLY A 141 17.28 1.84 -1.03
C GLY A 141 17.49 2.93 -2.06
N ASP A 142 16.94 4.14 -1.83
CA ASP A 142 17.12 5.24 -2.79
C ASP A 142 18.60 5.53 -3.00
N LYS A 143 19.02 5.49 -4.28
CA LYS A 143 20.43 5.65 -4.73
C LYS A 143 21.41 4.64 -4.08
N ARG A 144 20.93 3.52 -3.56
CA ARG A 144 21.75 2.45 -2.97
C ARG A 144 21.87 1.27 -3.91
N LYS A 145 22.97 0.50 -3.76
CA LYS A 145 23.23 -0.71 -4.56
C LYS A 145 22.35 -1.89 -4.17
N PHE A 146 21.75 -1.85 -2.99
CA PHE A 146 20.87 -2.89 -2.47
C PHE A 146 19.75 -2.26 -1.63
N LEU A 147 18.64 -2.98 -1.52
CA LEU A 147 17.53 -2.61 -0.68
C LEU A 147 17.76 -3.11 0.74
N SER A 148 17.35 -2.32 1.71
CA SER A 148 17.35 -2.66 3.14
C SER A 148 15.98 -2.36 3.72
N ILE A 149 15.66 -2.96 4.86
CA ILE A 149 14.42 -2.66 5.58
C ILE A 149 14.71 -2.21 7.00
N LEU A 150 13.92 -1.25 7.48
CA LEU A 150 13.75 -0.99 8.90
C LEU A 150 12.46 -1.65 9.36
N VAL A 151 12.52 -2.31 10.51
CA VAL A 151 11.39 -3.04 11.06
C VAL A 151 11.13 -2.58 12.49
N THR A 152 9.87 -2.36 12.83
CA THR A 152 9.43 -2.18 14.22
C THR A 152 8.65 -3.40 14.68
N LEU A 153 8.88 -3.82 15.92
CA LEU A 153 8.14 -4.92 16.52
C LEU A 153 6.76 -4.45 17.00
N ARG A 154 5.79 -5.36 16.96
CA ARG A 154 4.44 -5.09 17.42
C ARG A 154 4.41 -4.99 18.94
N SER A 155 4.09 -3.80 19.45
CA SER A 155 4.03 -3.48 20.87
C SER A 155 2.62 -3.08 21.30
N VAL A 156 2.36 -3.15 22.59
CA VAL A 156 1.14 -2.63 23.19
C VAL A 156 1.11 -1.12 23.01
N ILE A 157 -0.03 -0.59 22.62
CA ILE A 157 -0.25 0.86 22.50
C ILE A 157 -0.91 1.32 23.80
N ASN A 158 -0.35 2.34 24.43
CA ASN A 158 -0.96 2.99 25.59
C ASN A 158 -2.27 3.68 25.13
N PRO A 159 -3.43 3.33 25.70
CA PRO A 159 -4.71 3.85 25.24
C PRO A 159 -4.90 5.36 25.45
N ASP A 160 -4.23 5.93 26.46
CA ASP A 160 -4.38 7.35 26.80
C ASP A 160 -3.49 8.25 25.93
N THR A 161 -2.28 7.79 25.61
CA THR A 161 -1.28 8.58 24.88
C THR A 161 -1.17 8.18 23.39
N LEU A 162 -1.72 7.03 23.01
CA LEU A 162 -1.57 6.40 21.69
C LEU A 162 -0.11 6.13 21.30
N ILE A 163 0.80 6.10 22.28
CA ILE A 163 2.22 5.84 22.06
C ILE A 163 2.51 4.35 22.28
N PRO A 164 3.32 3.71 21.41
CA PRO A 164 3.80 2.35 21.63
C PRO A 164 4.59 2.23 22.94
N THR A 165 4.31 1.19 23.72
CA THR A 165 5.05 0.87 24.95
C THR A 165 6.26 -0.01 24.64
N ASN A 166 7.05 -0.36 25.70
CA ASN A 166 8.15 -1.33 25.57
C ASN A 166 7.67 -2.79 25.68
N ASP A 167 6.37 -3.04 25.81
CA ASP A 167 5.84 -4.39 25.96
C ASP A 167 5.37 -4.90 24.60
N ILE A 168 5.78 -6.11 24.23
CA ILE A 168 5.32 -6.77 23.00
C ILE A 168 3.82 -7.08 23.12
N ASP A 169 3.11 -6.89 22.02
CA ASP A 169 1.68 -7.23 21.92
C ASP A 169 1.46 -8.71 22.30
N PRO A 170 0.50 -8.99 23.20
CA PRO A 170 0.23 -10.36 23.66
C PRO A 170 -0.09 -11.35 22.53
N THR A 171 -0.61 -10.89 21.39
CA THR A 171 -0.88 -11.73 20.22
C THR A 171 0.38 -12.35 19.62
N CYS A 172 1.55 -11.75 19.87
CA CYS A 172 2.84 -12.24 19.41
C CYS A 172 3.45 -13.34 20.30
N ARG A 173 2.86 -13.61 21.47
CA ARG A 173 3.41 -14.56 22.46
C ARG A 173 3.67 -15.96 21.89
N GLN A 174 2.75 -16.48 21.08
CA GLN A 174 2.90 -17.81 20.48
C GLN A 174 4.08 -17.89 19.51
N VAL A 175 4.30 -16.83 18.76
CA VAL A 175 5.41 -16.74 17.79
C VAL A 175 6.74 -16.68 18.53
N LEU A 176 6.84 -15.87 19.59
CA LEU A 176 8.02 -15.76 20.43
C LEU A 176 8.33 -17.10 21.15
N SER A 177 7.33 -17.74 21.72
CA SER A 177 7.49 -19.05 22.38
C SER A 177 8.03 -20.11 21.42
N LYS A 178 7.55 -20.16 20.17
CA LYS A 178 8.09 -21.07 19.14
C LYS A 178 9.54 -20.74 18.77
N ALA A 179 9.95 -19.51 18.90
CA ALA A 179 11.33 -19.06 18.71
C ALA A 179 12.23 -19.25 19.95
N GLY A 180 11.69 -19.82 21.04
CA GLY A 180 12.42 -20.03 22.30
C GLY A 180 12.60 -18.76 23.12
N VAL A 181 11.83 -17.68 22.83
CA VAL A 181 11.91 -16.39 23.52
C VAL A 181 10.78 -16.25 24.52
N SER A 182 11.10 -16.07 25.79
CA SER A 182 10.13 -15.89 26.89
C SER A 182 9.88 -14.42 27.24
N SER A 183 10.83 -13.54 26.92
CA SER A 183 10.67 -12.10 27.17
C SER A 183 9.54 -11.50 26.32
N MET A 184 8.86 -10.54 26.92
CA MET A 184 7.85 -9.72 26.26
C MET A 184 8.29 -8.24 26.17
N ASN A 185 9.55 -7.94 26.44
CA ASN A 185 10.09 -6.59 26.35
C ASN A 185 10.69 -6.33 24.96
N VAL A 186 10.26 -5.26 24.28
CA VAL A 186 10.69 -4.93 22.91
C VAL A 186 12.21 -4.84 22.79
N LYS A 187 12.89 -4.20 23.79
CA LYS A 187 14.35 -4.01 23.74
C LYS A 187 15.13 -5.30 23.93
N GLU A 188 14.59 -6.26 24.66
CA GLU A 188 15.19 -7.59 24.84
C GLU A 188 14.95 -8.44 23.61
N VAL A 189 13.69 -8.54 23.19
CA VAL A 189 13.24 -9.33 22.02
C VAL A 189 13.96 -8.89 20.74
N SER A 190 14.18 -7.60 20.56
CA SER A 190 14.89 -7.07 19.37
C SER A 190 16.35 -7.50 19.25
N LYS A 191 16.98 -7.95 20.35
CA LYS A 191 18.38 -8.40 20.39
C LYS A 191 18.51 -9.91 20.15
N GLU A 192 17.43 -10.66 20.33
CA GLU A 192 17.41 -12.11 20.18
C GLU A 192 17.69 -12.53 18.74
N GLU A 193 18.68 -13.41 18.57
CA GLU A 193 19.09 -13.88 17.25
C GLU A 193 17.98 -14.70 16.56
N SER A 194 17.22 -15.49 17.32
CA SER A 194 16.08 -16.23 16.81
C SER A 194 14.97 -15.31 16.25
N VAL A 195 14.78 -14.13 16.82
CA VAL A 195 13.83 -13.13 16.33
C VAL A 195 14.34 -12.51 15.02
N LYS A 196 15.63 -12.20 14.94
CA LYS A 196 16.24 -11.69 13.70
C LYS A 196 16.11 -12.72 12.58
N GLN A 197 16.35 -14.01 12.88
CA GLN A 197 16.17 -15.10 11.92
C GLN A 197 14.71 -15.24 11.45
N LEU A 198 13.72 -15.04 12.33
CA LEU A 198 12.32 -15.03 11.94
C LEU A 198 12.01 -13.88 10.96
N ILE A 199 12.52 -12.70 11.24
CA ILE A 199 12.36 -11.52 10.36
C ILE A 199 13.09 -11.76 9.03
N GLN A 200 14.31 -12.28 9.08
CA GLN A 200 15.06 -12.65 7.88
C GLN A 200 14.32 -13.69 7.04
N GLY A 201 13.71 -14.68 7.66
CA GLY A 201 12.87 -15.66 6.96
C GLY A 201 11.68 -15.05 6.24
N ALA A 202 11.07 -13.96 6.77
CA ALA A 202 10.02 -13.22 6.08
C ALA A 202 10.56 -12.49 4.85
N VAL A 203 11.76 -11.89 4.95
CA VAL A 203 12.45 -11.25 3.81
C VAL A 203 12.82 -12.27 2.74
N ASP A 204 13.38 -13.40 3.16
CA ASP A 204 13.80 -14.48 2.25
C ASP A 204 12.60 -15.10 1.50
N SER A 205 11.44 -15.15 2.16
CA SER A 205 10.21 -15.61 1.51
C SER A 205 9.78 -14.72 0.36
N TYR A 206 10.05 -13.41 0.45
CA TYR A 206 9.81 -12.46 -0.64
C TYR A 206 10.78 -12.67 -1.81
N ASN A 207 12.06 -12.91 -1.52
CA ASN A 207 13.11 -13.04 -2.54
C ASN A 207 13.03 -14.35 -3.35
N ARG A 208 12.13 -15.28 -2.98
CA ARG A 208 11.95 -16.57 -3.70
C ARG A 208 10.94 -16.48 -4.85
N PHE A 209 10.32 -15.33 -5.05
CA PHE A 209 9.39 -15.03 -6.15
C PHE A 209 10.00 -14.05 -7.14
#